data_752655637a45d01b7ff751b3d19857f0
#
_entry.id   752655637a45d01b7ff751b3d19857f0
#
_cell.length_a   1.000
_cell.length_b   1.000
_cell.length_c   1.000
_cell.angle_alpha   90.00
_cell.angle_beta   90.00
_cell.angle_gamma   90.00
#
_symmetry.space_group_name_H-M   'P 1'
#
loop_
_entity.id
_entity.type
_entity.pdbx_description
1 polymer ?
#
loop_
_entity_poly.entity_id
_entity_poly.type
_entity_poly.pdbx_seq_one_letter_code
_entity_poly.pdbx_strand_id
1 'polypeptide(L)'
;MKTSKGPGSRSSSHPRGTRLEDFPGSARIWIFGTDHELDAGETEELLGAVDGFLREWSAHGVPLRAARSWRHGRFLIVAVDMERAPPSGCSIDALVHVLRDLEDRLGARFLGNEAVWYRDGGGAIRRTSRPEFRELARRGGVTPRSTVFDNSITSLSELRAGRWEGPASERWHAALFDR
;
A
#
# COMPACT_ATOMS: atom_id res chain seq x y z
N MET A 1 -46.25 22.43 -12.96
CA MET A 1 -45.34 21.88 -11.94
C MET A 1 -44.54 20.74 -12.57
N LYS A 2 -43.29 20.98 -12.96
CA LYS A 2 -42.37 19.96 -13.49
C LYS A 2 -41.32 19.68 -12.44
N THR A 3 -41.35 18.47 -11.84
CA THR A 3 -40.36 17.99 -10.91
C THR A 3 -39.14 17.49 -11.66
N SER A 4 -38.03 18.19 -11.52
CA SER A 4 -36.73 17.83 -12.04
C SER A 4 -36.16 16.68 -11.20
N LYS A 5 -35.93 15.53 -11.85
CA LYS A 5 -35.28 14.35 -11.27
C LYS A 5 -33.77 14.52 -11.45
N GLY A 6 -33.03 14.73 -10.34
CA GLY A 6 -31.57 14.83 -10.34
C GLY A 6 -30.90 13.54 -10.80
N PRO A 7 -29.65 13.62 -11.32
CA PRO A 7 -28.93 12.43 -11.81
C PRO A 7 -28.49 11.56 -10.62
N GLY A 8 -28.99 10.32 -10.60
CA GLY A 8 -28.61 9.31 -9.64
C GLY A 8 -27.11 8.99 -9.73
N SER A 9 -26.44 9.09 -8.61
CA SER A 9 -25.12 8.57 -8.36
C SER A 9 -25.03 7.12 -8.82
N ARG A 10 -24.28 6.87 -9.91
CA ARG A 10 -23.95 5.52 -10.34
C ARG A 10 -22.89 4.98 -9.36
N SER A 11 -23.37 4.23 -8.38
CA SER A 11 -22.53 3.33 -7.62
C SER A 11 -21.89 2.34 -8.59
N SER A 12 -20.60 2.45 -8.83
CA SER A 12 -19.84 1.46 -9.58
C SER A 12 -19.81 0.18 -8.76
N SER A 13 -20.71 -0.75 -9.09
CA SER A 13 -20.72 -2.11 -8.56
C SER A 13 -19.49 -2.85 -9.08
N HIS A 14 -18.38 -2.77 -8.32
CA HIS A 14 -17.28 -3.71 -8.50
C HIS A 14 -17.79 -5.13 -8.26
N PRO A 15 -17.39 -6.12 -9.07
CA PRO A 15 -17.69 -7.52 -8.75
C PRO A 15 -17.21 -7.76 -7.32
N ARG A 16 -17.96 -8.55 -6.54
CA ARG A 16 -17.67 -8.85 -5.13
C ARG A 16 -16.32 -9.56 -5.03
N GLY A 17 -15.24 -8.80 -5.17
CA GLY A 17 -13.89 -9.21 -4.81
C GLY A 17 -13.82 -9.32 -3.29
N THR A 18 -13.09 -10.27 -2.80
CA THR A 18 -12.81 -10.46 -1.38
C THR A 18 -12.27 -9.14 -0.80
N ARG A 19 -12.98 -8.55 0.14
CA ARG A 19 -12.60 -7.26 0.73
C ARG A 19 -11.60 -7.48 1.85
N LEU A 20 -10.70 -6.52 2.05
CA LEU A 20 -9.68 -6.60 3.10
C LEU A 20 -10.30 -6.71 4.50
N GLU A 21 -11.49 -6.12 4.68
CA GLU A 21 -12.25 -6.17 5.94
C GLU A 21 -12.69 -7.59 6.32
N ASP A 22 -12.84 -8.49 5.33
CA ASP A 22 -13.29 -9.88 5.53
C ASP A 22 -12.15 -10.84 5.92
N PHE A 23 -10.91 -10.33 6.03
CA PHE A 23 -9.73 -11.13 6.36
C PHE A 23 -9.47 -11.18 7.86
N PRO A 24 -8.91 -12.31 8.39
CA PRO A 24 -8.50 -12.38 9.78
C PRO A 24 -7.34 -11.42 10.07
N GLY A 25 -7.18 -11.01 11.32
CA GLY A 25 -6.06 -10.15 11.74
C GLY A 25 -4.68 -10.79 11.50
N SER A 26 -4.62 -12.13 11.49
CA SER A 26 -3.44 -12.94 11.17
C SER A 26 -3.04 -12.91 9.68
N ALA A 27 -3.88 -12.36 8.79
CA ALA A 27 -3.55 -12.26 7.38
C ALA A 27 -2.22 -11.53 7.17
N ARG A 28 -1.37 -12.13 6.34
CA ARG A 28 -0.09 -11.53 5.93
C ARG A 28 -0.35 -10.39 4.98
N ILE A 29 0.34 -9.27 5.17
CA ILE A 29 0.26 -8.13 4.25
C ILE A 29 1.62 -7.73 3.71
N TRP A 30 1.60 -7.11 2.53
CA TRP A 30 2.72 -6.38 1.92
C TRP A 30 2.21 -5.01 1.51
N ILE A 31 3.03 -3.99 1.74
CA ILE A 31 2.70 -2.60 1.40
C ILE A 31 3.76 -2.07 0.45
N PHE A 32 3.31 -1.69 -0.73
CA PHE A 32 4.15 -1.12 -1.79
C PHE A 32 3.76 0.34 -1.99
N GLY A 33 4.73 1.24 -1.84
CA GLY A 33 4.50 2.67 -2.03
C GLY A 33 5.08 3.15 -3.36
N THR A 34 4.33 3.94 -4.11
CA THR A 34 4.80 4.54 -5.37
C THR A 34 5.65 5.79 -5.12
N ASP A 35 6.59 6.07 -5.99
CA ASP A 35 7.45 7.26 -5.90
C ASP A 35 6.69 8.57 -6.17
N HIS A 36 5.58 8.52 -6.88
CA HIS A 36 4.65 9.65 -7.07
C HIS A 36 3.20 9.19 -6.88
N GLU A 37 2.28 10.13 -6.80
CA GLU A 37 0.84 9.85 -6.79
C GLU A 37 0.41 9.46 -8.20
N LEU A 38 -0.25 8.30 -8.33
CA LEU A 38 -0.75 7.82 -9.61
C LEU A 38 -2.01 8.59 -10.01
N ASP A 39 -2.09 8.94 -11.28
CA ASP A 39 -3.30 9.49 -11.85
C ASP A 39 -4.43 8.43 -11.97
N ALA A 40 -5.59 8.84 -12.48
CA ALA A 40 -6.74 7.95 -12.60
C ALA A 40 -6.49 6.78 -13.58
N GLY A 41 -5.81 7.03 -14.70
CA GLY A 41 -5.50 6.03 -15.71
C GLY A 41 -4.46 5.03 -15.21
N GLU A 42 -3.38 5.52 -14.63
CA GLU A 42 -2.33 4.72 -13.99
C GLU A 42 -2.89 3.85 -12.86
N THR A 43 -3.77 4.45 -12.04
CA THR A 43 -4.45 3.73 -10.96
C THR A 43 -5.34 2.61 -11.49
N GLU A 44 -6.13 2.85 -12.54
CA GLU A 44 -6.99 1.84 -13.16
C GLU A 44 -6.16 0.70 -13.74
N GLU A 45 -5.06 1.00 -14.42
CA GLU A 45 -4.15 0.01 -14.97
C GLU A 45 -3.49 -0.84 -13.88
N LEU A 46 -2.94 -0.20 -12.83
CA LEU A 46 -2.36 -0.89 -11.68
C LEU A 46 -3.37 -1.85 -11.05
N LEU A 47 -4.54 -1.33 -10.69
CA LEU A 47 -5.53 -2.10 -9.96
C LEU A 47 -6.13 -3.22 -10.81
N GLY A 48 -6.32 -3.01 -12.11
CA GLY A 48 -6.77 -4.02 -13.05
C GLY A 48 -5.79 -5.18 -13.19
N ALA A 49 -4.50 -4.89 -13.32
CA ALA A 49 -3.44 -5.89 -13.40
C ALA A 49 -3.30 -6.69 -12.09
N VAL A 50 -3.32 -5.99 -10.94
CA VAL A 50 -3.25 -6.64 -9.62
C VAL A 50 -4.49 -7.51 -9.38
N ASP A 51 -5.69 -7.04 -9.69
CA ASP A 51 -6.93 -7.83 -9.54
C ASP A 51 -6.92 -9.06 -10.45
N GLY A 52 -6.39 -8.94 -11.67
CA GLY A 52 -6.18 -10.07 -12.57
C GLY A 52 -5.27 -11.12 -11.97
N PHE A 53 -4.11 -10.71 -11.47
CA PHE A 53 -3.15 -11.58 -10.83
C PHE A 53 -3.71 -12.27 -9.58
N LEU A 54 -4.37 -11.52 -8.68
CA LEU A 54 -4.87 -12.06 -7.41
C LEU A 54 -5.97 -13.12 -7.60
N ARG A 55 -6.74 -13.06 -8.70
CA ARG A 55 -7.75 -14.09 -9.02
C ARG A 55 -7.14 -15.46 -9.34
N GLU A 56 -5.95 -15.48 -9.91
CA GLU A 56 -5.25 -16.69 -10.35
C GLU A 56 -4.09 -17.06 -9.42
N TRP A 57 -3.85 -16.24 -8.39
CA TRP A 57 -2.69 -16.41 -7.51
C TRP A 57 -2.80 -17.70 -6.70
N SER A 58 -1.79 -18.53 -6.80
CA SER A 58 -1.74 -19.83 -6.15
C SER A 58 -0.34 -20.13 -5.60
N ALA A 59 -0.29 -21.01 -4.61
CA ALA A 59 0.95 -21.59 -4.08
C ALA A 59 0.84 -23.11 -4.14
N HIS A 60 1.81 -23.77 -4.77
CA HIS A 60 1.81 -25.24 -4.96
C HIS A 60 0.50 -25.79 -5.56
N GLY A 61 -0.12 -25.04 -6.49
CA GLY A 61 -1.38 -25.43 -7.10
C GLY A 61 -2.63 -25.18 -6.25
N VAL A 62 -2.49 -24.63 -5.06
CA VAL A 62 -3.62 -24.26 -4.18
C VAL A 62 -3.91 -22.77 -4.34
N PRO A 63 -5.16 -22.37 -4.71
CA PRO A 63 -5.54 -20.98 -4.82
C PRO A 63 -5.38 -20.25 -3.47
N LEU A 64 -4.73 -19.10 -3.50
CA LEU A 64 -4.59 -18.22 -2.33
C LEU A 64 -5.85 -17.36 -2.17
N ARG A 65 -6.34 -17.25 -0.94
CA ARG A 65 -7.33 -16.23 -0.63
C ARG A 65 -6.61 -14.91 -0.41
N ALA A 66 -6.73 -14.01 -1.39
CA ALA A 66 -6.03 -12.74 -1.39
C ALA A 66 -6.98 -11.57 -1.63
N ALA A 67 -6.60 -10.39 -1.16
CA ALA A 67 -7.30 -9.13 -1.40
C ALA A 67 -6.28 -7.99 -1.49
N ARG A 68 -6.74 -6.86 -2.02
CA ARG A 68 -5.93 -5.64 -2.06
C ARG A 68 -6.70 -4.42 -1.55
N SER A 69 -5.96 -3.39 -1.16
CA SER A 69 -6.46 -2.05 -0.89
C SER A 69 -5.54 -1.03 -1.55
N TRP A 70 -6.10 0.06 -2.06
CA TRP A 70 -5.35 1.19 -2.60
C TRP A 70 -5.59 2.40 -1.72
N ARG A 71 -4.53 3.03 -1.22
CA ARG A 71 -4.63 4.13 -0.26
C ARG A 71 -3.80 5.33 -0.67
N HIS A 72 -4.35 6.51 -0.42
CA HIS A 72 -3.71 7.81 -0.64
C HIS A 72 -3.17 8.03 -2.07
N GLY A 73 -3.72 7.36 -3.08
CA GLY A 73 -3.21 7.43 -4.46
C GLY A 73 -1.77 6.92 -4.64
N ARG A 74 -1.21 6.20 -3.63
CA ARG A 74 0.22 5.83 -3.59
C ARG A 74 0.53 4.45 -3.05
N PHE A 75 -0.33 3.87 -2.23
CA PHE A 75 0.02 2.64 -1.51
C PHE A 75 -0.87 1.48 -1.90
N LEU A 76 -0.27 0.47 -2.49
CA LEU A 76 -0.88 -0.82 -2.71
C LEU A 76 -0.63 -1.71 -1.49
N ILE A 77 -1.71 -2.16 -0.86
CA ILE A 77 -1.68 -3.15 0.21
C ILE A 77 -2.24 -4.45 -0.33
N VAL A 78 -1.47 -5.52 -0.30
CA VAL A 78 -1.90 -6.88 -0.67
C VAL A 78 -1.96 -7.73 0.58
N ALA A 79 -3.04 -8.46 0.78
CA ALA A 79 -3.22 -9.37 1.91
C ALA A 79 -3.48 -10.80 1.45
N VAL A 80 -2.98 -11.77 2.21
CA VAL A 80 -3.23 -13.21 2.03
C VAL A 80 -3.67 -13.83 3.34
N ASP A 81 -4.72 -14.63 3.28
CA ASP A 81 -5.21 -15.42 4.40
C ASP A 81 -4.28 -16.64 4.64
N MET A 82 -3.50 -16.56 5.70
CA MET A 82 -2.52 -17.59 6.06
C MET A 82 -3.14 -18.89 6.58
N GLU A 83 -4.40 -18.85 7.01
CA GLU A 83 -5.08 -20.03 7.60
C GLU A 83 -5.54 -21.01 6.51
N ARG A 84 -5.83 -20.52 5.31
CA ARG A 84 -6.26 -21.35 4.18
C ARG A 84 -5.10 -21.97 3.43
N ALA A 85 -4.16 -21.13 3.00
CA ALA A 85 -2.94 -21.55 2.32
C ALA A 85 -1.88 -20.47 2.49
N PRO A 86 -0.70 -20.78 3.08
CA PRO A 86 0.38 -19.82 3.13
C PRO A 86 0.99 -19.61 1.74
N PRO A 87 1.36 -18.38 1.38
CA PRO A 87 2.10 -18.13 0.15
C PRO A 87 3.49 -18.75 0.23
N SER A 88 3.99 -19.25 -0.91
CA SER A 88 5.36 -19.72 -1.04
C SER A 88 6.29 -18.60 -1.51
N GLY A 89 7.60 -18.80 -1.42
CA GLY A 89 8.57 -17.88 -2.00
C GLY A 89 8.29 -17.60 -3.48
N CYS A 90 8.07 -18.67 -4.28
CA CYS A 90 7.75 -18.52 -5.70
C CYS A 90 6.44 -17.73 -5.96
N SER A 91 5.43 -17.89 -5.10
CA SER A 91 4.18 -17.14 -5.26
C SER A 91 4.36 -15.66 -4.91
N ILE A 92 5.20 -15.34 -3.93
CA ILE A 92 5.58 -13.96 -3.59
C ILE A 92 6.42 -13.35 -4.72
N ASP A 93 7.37 -14.09 -5.28
CA ASP A 93 8.17 -13.65 -6.42
C ASP A 93 7.29 -13.36 -7.64
N ALA A 94 6.23 -14.14 -7.86
CA ALA A 94 5.26 -13.87 -8.93
C ALA A 94 4.56 -12.51 -8.76
N LEU A 95 4.15 -12.16 -7.53
CA LEU A 95 3.61 -10.82 -7.23
C LEU A 95 4.65 -9.72 -7.53
N VAL A 96 5.89 -9.93 -7.11
CA VAL A 96 6.98 -8.97 -7.35
C VAL A 96 7.24 -8.79 -8.86
N HIS A 97 7.15 -9.86 -9.67
CA HIS A 97 7.29 -9.76 -11.13
C HIS A 97 6.17 -8.91 -11.76
N VAL A 98 4.91 -9.15 -11.36
CA VAL A 98 3.79 -8.31 -11.84
C VAL A 98 3.99 -6.83 -11.51
N LEU A 99 4.46 -6.53 -10.29
CA LEU A 99 4.74 -5.15 -9.90
C LEU A 99 5.91 -4.55 -10.67
N ARG A 100 6.93 -5.34 -10.99
CA ARG A 100 8.07 -4.88 -11.80
C ARG A 100 7.66 -4.57 -13.24
N ASP A 101 6.84 -5.42 -13.85
CA ASP A 101 6.30 -5.16 -15.17
C ASP A 101 5.43 -3.89 -15.19
N LEU A 102 4.70 -3.63 -14.10
CA LEU A 102 3.92 -2.41 -13.93
C LEU A 102 4.80 -1.17 -13.73
N GLU A 103 5.95 -1.28 -13.04
CA GLU A 103 6.92 -0.18 -12.95
C GLU A 103 7.35 0.32 -14.33
N ASP A 104 7.65 -0.61 -15.23
CA ASP A 104 8.09 -0.27 -16.59
C ASP A 104 6.97 0.33 -17.45
N ARG A 105 5.74 -0.16 -17.26
CA ARG A 105 4.57 0.30 -18.03
C ARG A 105 4.04 1.65 -17.57
N LEU A 106 4.04 1.90 -16.26
CA LEU A 106 3.51 3.12 -15.66
C LEU A 106 4.58 4.20 -15.46
N GLY A 107 5.86 3.86 -15.65
CA GLY A 107 6.96 4.79 -15.32
C GLY A 107 7.03 5.12 -13.82
N ALA A 108 6.41 4.31 -12.97
CA ALA A 108 6.37 4.46 -11.52
C ALA A 108 7.30 3.45 -10.82
N ARG A 109 7.74 3.73 -9.60
CA ARG A 109 8.56 2.81 -8.81
C ARG A 109 7.81 2.35 -7.56
N PHE A 110 7.56 1.03 -7.45
CA PHE A 110 6.89 0.40 -6.32
C PHE A 110 7.85 -0.36 -5.41
N LEU A 111 8.90 -0.91 -6.00
CA LEU A 111 9.85 -1.78 -5.33
C LEU A 111 11.03 -0.96 -4.82
N GLY A 112 11.29 -1.06 -3.53
CA GLY A 112 12.42 -0.38 -2.89
C GLY A 112 12.18 -0.19 -1.40
N ASN A 113 12.92 -0.94 -0.58
CA ASN A 113 12.75 -0.95 0.88
C ASN A 113 13.50 0.17 1.60
N GLU A 114 14.20 1.04 0.88
CA GLU A 114 15.04 2.09 1.47
C GLU A 114 14.35 3.45 1.58
N ALA A 115 13.18 3.59 0.96
CA ALA A 115 12.46 4.84 0.97
C ALA A 115 11.70 5.06 2.29
N VAL A 116 11.64 6.31 2.68
CA VAL A 116 10.84 6.82 3.79
C VAL A 116 9.71 7.65 3.22
N TRP A 117 8.47 7.31 3.57
CA TRP A 117 7.29 8.11 3.27
C TRP A 117 6.85 8.86 4.51
N TYR A 118 6.59 10.15 4.37
CA TYR A 118 6.16 11.01 5.47
C TYR A 118 5.18 12.09 4.98
N ARG A 119 4.46 12.70 5.90
CA ARG A 119 3.67 13.91 5.60
C ARG A 119 4.52 15.14 5.88
N ASP A 120 4.60 16.03 4.90
CA ASP A 120 5.22 17.34 5.09
C ASP A 120 4.32 18.28 5.92
N GLY A 121 4.82 19.50 6.20
CA GLY A 121 4.08 20.48 6.97
C GLY A 121 2.74 20.93 6.35
N GLY A 122 2.51 20.69 5.08
CA GLY A 122 1.25 20.91 4.37
C GLY A 122 0.34 19.67 4.32
N GLY A 123 0.76 18.55 4.92
CA GLY A 123 0.02 17.28 4.91
C GLY A 123 0.21 16.43 3.65
N ALA A 124 0.98 16.90 2.66
CA ALA A 124 1.26 16.13 1.45
C ALA A 124 2.21 14.96 1.74
N ILE A 125 1.97 13.83 1.09
CA ILE A 125 2.83 12.66 1.22
C ILE A 125 4.08 12.86 0.37
N ARG A 126 5.24 12.74 1.01
CA ARG A 126 6.55 12.83 0.40
C ARG A 126 7.29 11.50 0.53
N ARG A 127 8.17 11.25 -0.42
CA ARG A 127 9.09 10.13 -0.43
C ARG A 127 10.52 10.66 -0.43
N THR A 128 11.39 10.06 0.38
CA THR A 128 12.81 10.41 0.45
C THR A 128 13.64 9.19 0.81
N SER A 129 14.95 9.29 0.71
CA SER A 129 15.88 8.29 1.23
C SER A 129 16.09 8.44 2.74
N ARG A 130 16.58 7.38 3.40
CA ARG A 130 16.93 7.45 4.84
C ARG A 130 17.98 8.53 5.15
N PRO A 131 19.06 8.71 4.36
CA PRO A 131 20.01 9.80 4.57
C PRO A 131 19.37 11.18 4.48
N GLU A 132 18.54 11.42 3.45
CA GLU A 132 17.83 12.69 3.27
C GLU A 132 16.83 12.95 4.39
N PHE A 133 16.14 11.90 4.88
CA PHE A 133 15.21 12.04 6.02
C PHE A 133 15.96 12.46 7.30
N ARG A 134 17.16 11.89 7.55
CA ARG A 134 18.03 12.35 8.66
C ARG A 134 18.45 13.81 8.52
N GLU A 135 18.75 14.23 7.31
CA GLU A 135 19.09 15.63 7.06
C GLU A 135 17.90 16.57 7.28
N LEU A 136 16.70 16.17 6.84
CA LEU A 136 15.46 16.88 7.15
C LEU A 136 15.23 16.98 8.67
N ALA A 137 15.49 15.91 9.41
CA ALA A 137 15.38 15.89 10.86
C ALA A 137 16.37 16.88 11.53
N ARG A 138 17.63 16.91 11.09
CA ARG A 138 18.64 17.85 11.61
C ARG A 138 18.27 19.30 11.37
N ARG A 139 17.59 19.61 10.26
CA ARG A 139 17.13 20.96 9.91
C ARG A 139 15.77 21.32 10.49
N GLY A 140 15.13 20.41 11.24
CA GLY A 140 13.81 20.62 11.81
C GLY A 140 12.65 20.54 10.80
N GLY A 141 12.92 20.06 9.57
CA GLY A 141 11.89 19.86 8.54
C GLY A 141 10.96 18.69 8.85
N VAL A 142 11.44 17.73 9.64
CA VAL A 142 10.64 16.65 10.26
C VAL A 142 11.05 16.49 11.71
N THR A 143 10.13 16.02 12.54
CA THR A 143 10.30 15.82 13.98
C THR A 143 9.86 14.41 14.37
N PRO A 144 10.19 13.93 15.59
CA PRO A 144 9.65 12.65 16.09
C PRO A 144 8.11 12.55 16.06
N ARG A 145 7.41 13.69 16.02
CA ARG A 145 5.93 13.76 15.90
C ARG A 145 5.44 13.77 14.46
N SER A 146 6.31 13.95 13.47
CA SER A 146 5.93 13.93 12.06
C SER A 146 5.33 12.57 11.70
N THR A 147 4.23 12.61 10.94
CA THR A 147 3.57 11.39 10.47
C THR A 147 4.42 10.71 9.40
N VAL A 148 4.69 9.44 9.60
CA VAL A 148 5.40 8.54 8.67
C VAL A 148 4.52 7.34 8.33
N PHE A 149 4.89 6.63 7.25
CA PHE A 149 4.23 5.40 6.81
C PHE A 149 5.19 4.22 6.99
N ASP A 150 4.83 3.31 7.88
CA ASP A 150 5.63 2.12 8.17
C ASP A 150 5.24 0.95 7.27
N ASN A 151 5.82 0.91 6.08
CA ASN A 151 5.55 -0.17 5.12
C ASN A 151 6.19 -1.51 5.53
N SER A 152 6.86 -1.59 6.68
CA SER A 152 7.46 -2.82 7.20
C SER A 152 6.51 -3.68 8.04
N ILE A 153 5.33 -3.18 8.40
CA ILE A 153 4.32 -3.99 9.09
C ILE A 153 3.92 -5.17 8.21
N THR A 154 3.60 -6.29 8.84
CA THR A 154 3.45 -7.56 8.14
C THR A 154 2.11 -8.26 8.34
N SER A 155 1.26 -7.74 9.22
CA SER A 155 -0.05 -8.32 9.52
C SER A 155 -1.19 -7.32 9.39
N LEU A 156 -2.37 -7.84 9.07
CA LEU A 156 -3.56 -7.01 8.99
C LEU A 156 -3.98 -6.46 10.37
N SER A 157 -3.65 -7.17 11.46
CA SER A 157 -3.87 -6.68 12.82
C SER A 157 -3.05 -5.43 13.12
N GLU A 158 -1.80 -5.34 12.67
CA GLU A 158 -0.97 -4.14 12.82
C GLU A 158 -1.54 -2.96 12.02
N LEU A 159 -2.00 -3.23 10.78
CA LEU A 159 -2.64 -2.21 9.94
C LEU A 159 -3.91 -1.66 10.61
N ARG A 160 -4.75 -2.55 11.19
CA ARG A 160 -5.99 -2.17 11.90
C ARG A 160 -5.72 -1.44 13.21
N ALA A 161 -4.61 -1.78 13.89
CA ALA A 161 -4.16 -1.09 15.09
C ALA A 161 -3.52 0.29 14.82
N GLY A 162 -3.53 0.76 13.56
CA GLY A 162 -2.98 2.07 13.17
C GLY A 162 -1.46 2.13 13.18
N ARG A 163 -0.77 0.97 13.12
CA ARG A 163 0.69 0.94 13.15
C ARG A 163 1.35 1.35 11.83
N TRP A 164 0.59 1.44 10.76
CA TRP A 164 1.09 1.83 9.45
C TRP A 164 1.37 3.33 9.33
N GLU A 165 0.37 4.18 9.65
CA GLU A 165 0.48 5.64 9.58
C GLU A 165 0.47 6.21 11.00
N GLY A 166 1.44 7.06 11.34
CA GLY A 166 1.52 7.67 12.66
C GLY A 166 2.86 8.33 12.96
N PRO A 167 3.06 8.77 14.23
CA PRO A 167 4.27 9.50 14.62
C PRO A 167 5.54 8.69 14.39
N ALA A 168 6.58 9.32 13.88
CA ALA A 168 7.88 8.69 13.62
C ALA A 168 8.50 8.08 14.89
N SER A 169 8.27 8.72 16.06
CA SER A 169 8.74 8.23 17.37
C SER A 169 8.18 6.87 17.77
N GLU A 170 7.05 6.46 17.21
CA GLU A 170 6.38 5.19 17.51
C GLU A 170 6.68 4.10 16.46
N ARG A 171 7.57 4.36 15.52
CA ARG A 171 7.92 3.48 14.39
C ARG A 171 9.42 3.29 14.34
N TRP A 172 9.91 2.38 13.47
CA TRP A 172 11.34 2.19 13.25
C TRP A 172 12.06 3.49 12.81
N HIS A 173 11.32 4.45 12.31
CA HIS A 173 11.80 5.77 11.93
C HIS A 173 12.39 6.57 13.11
N ALA A 174 12.06 6.23 14.36
CA ALA A 174 12.63 6.84 15.55
C ALA A 174 14.18 6.84 15.51
N ALA A 175 14.76 5.73 15.06
CA ALA A 175 16.21 5.58 14.91
C ALA A 175 16.85 6.52 13.86
N LEU A 176 16.06 7.21 13.05
CA LEU A 176 16.56 8.18 12.08
C LEU A 176 16.79 9.58 12.68
N PHE A 177 16.33 9.81 13.92
CA PHE A 177 16.54 11.05 14.68
C PHE A 177 17.75 10.97 15.62
N ASP A 178 18.26 9.77 15.86
CA ASP A 178 19.45 9.56 16.68
C ASP A 178 20.69 10.09 15.92
N ARG A 179 21.61 10.74 16.67
CA ARG A 179 22.83 11.36 16.12
C ARG A 179 23.93 10.34 15.91
#